data_282493afdd8bd685d19d616be633d22f
#
_entry.id   282493afdd8bd685d19d616be633d22f
#
_cell.length_a   1.000
_cell.length_b   1.000
_cell.length_c   1.000
_cell.angle_alpha   90.00
_cell.angle_beta   90.00
_cell.angle_gamma   90.00
#
_symmetry.space_group_name_H-M   'P 1'
#
loop_
_entity.id
_entity.type
_entity.pdbx_description
1 polymer ?
#
loop_
_entity_poly.entity_id
_entity_poly.type
_entity_poly.pdbx_seq_one_letter_code
_entity_poly.pdbx_strand_id
1 'polypeptide(L)'
;YILFLLIVSSLYSCKSAKLSDAEEKQRIGEYYEAAAIYRKVYTKTSPKKRDLRGYIAYRMAECNRLINNTAKATSAYMNAIRYDYPDSTVYLRMGQMLQKTGRYPEAIKNYDIYMENDPSNLLAINGIQGCELAPGWKKNPTRYEVRRMDKFNSRRGEFSPMLAGDKYDQLYFASSRSKDKDAKVSAITGQNNNNLFLVKQDEKGAWLAPVELEDEVNTEYDEGTPSFSPDGNTMYYTYCAQDPEGPRTAEIYISTRSSAKWGKGTRATIVKDSVTALGHPSISPDGKYLYFVSDAVGGFGGKDIFRARVAGNDFGPMENLGEEINTPGDEMFPYVRDSVTLYFASNGHPGMGGLDLFKATQDSTGKWKVENLGAPINSMADDFGITFAGKEERGFFCSNRNDARGYDHIYSFERPTITIFIEGIVNDVDEYPIEDATVRIVGKDGLNVKVPVKKDGTYRVELERDIHYVMMASAR
;
A
#
# COMPACT_ATOMS: atom_id res chain seq x y z
N TYR A 1 -50.72 -12.19 -53.16
CA TYR A 1 -49.39 -12.24 -52.47
C TYR A 1 -49.61 -11.87 -50.98
N ILE A 2 -49.61 -12.87 -50.12
CA ILE A 2 -49.73 -12.70 -48.67
C ILE A 2 -48.31 -12.75 -48.12
N LEU A 3 -47.83 -11.62 -47.53
CA LEU A 3 -46.54 -11.49 -46.94
C LEU A 3 -46.63 -11.99 -45.50
N PHE A 4 -46.06 -13.16 -45.15
CA PHE A 4 -45.94 -13.69 -43.83
C PHE A 4 -44.75 -12.99 -43.12
N LEU A 5 -45.03 -12.09 -42.18
CA LEU A 5 -44.04 -11.48 -41.30
C LEU A 5 -43.73 -12.46 -40.19
N LEU A 6 -42.59 -13.16 -40.26
CA LEU A 6 -42.04 -13.95 -39.19
C LEU A 6 -41.43 -13.00 -38.14
N ILE A 7 -42.16 -12.74 -37.06
CA ILE A 7 -41.62 -12.09 -35.85
C ILE A 7 -40.82 -13.15 -35.14
N VAL A 8 -39.47 -13.11 -35.30
CA VAL A 8 -38.54 -13.84 -34.45
C VAL A 8 -38.45 -13.08 -33.12
N SER A 9 -39.30 -13.45 -32.16
CA SER A 9 -39.14 -13.04 -30.79
C SER A 9 -37.90 -13.75 -30.20
N SER A 10 -36.77 -13.04 -30.15
CA SER A 10 -35.63 -13.46 -29.40
C SER A 10 -36.02 -13.48 -27.90
N LEU A 11 -36.43 -14.64 -27.44
CA LEU A 11 -36.58 -14.93 -26.02
C LEU A 11 -35.18 -14.83 -25.36
N TYR A 12 -34.79 -13.64 -24.94
CA TYR A 12 -33.77 -13.48 -23.94
C TYR A 12 -34.30 -14.15 -22.65
N SER A 13 -34.01 -15.44 -22.49
CA SER A 13 -34.19 -16.14 -21.24
C SER A 13 -33.34 -15.45 -20.20
N CYS A 14 -33.94 -14.55 -19.42
CA CYS A 14 -33.34 -14.01 -18.20
C CYS A 14 -33.16 -15.21 -17.27
N LYS A 15 -31.99 -15.90 -17.33
CA LYS A 15 -31.64 -16.93 -16.33
C LYS A 15 -31.77 -16.27 -14.95
N SER A 16 -32.67 -16.79 -14.14
CA SER A 16 -32.80 -16.27 -12.76
C SER A 16 -31.50 -16.52 -12.03
N ALA A 17 -30.93 -15.49 -11.39
CA ALA A 17 -29.71 -15.61 -10.59
C ALA A 17 -29.88 -16.73 -9.55
N LYS A 18 -28.97 -17.71 -9.54
CA LYS A 18 -28.95 -18.84 -8.60
C LYS A 18 -27.84 -18.63 -7.59
N LEU A 19 -28.01 -19.20 -6.41
CA LEU A 19 -27.01 -19.16 -5.36
C LEU A 19 -25.72 -19.87 -5.79
N SER A 20 -25.85 -21.04 -6.43
CA SER A 20 -24.74 -21.79 -6.98
C SER A 20 -23.85 -21.02 -7.95
N ASP A 21 -24.46 -20.11 -8.76
CA ASP A 21 -23.70 -19.30 -9.71
C ASP A 21 -22.81 -18.28 -8.96
N ALA A 22 -23.32 -17.73 -7.83
CA ALA A 22 -22.56 -16.81 -6.99
C ALA A 22 -21.40 -17.51 -6.26
N GLU A 23 -21.69 -18.72 -5.75
CA GLU A 23 -20.69 -19.55 -5.05
C GLU A 23 -19.55 -19.98 -6.00
N GLU A 24 -19.88 -20.34 -7.23
CA GLU A 24 -18.89 -20.70 -8.25
C GLU A 24 -18.03 -19.48 -8.62
N LYS A 25 -18.63 -18.32 -8.86
CA LYS A 25 -17.88 -17.09 -9.13
C LYS A 25 -16.95 -16.71 -7.97
N GLN A 26 -17.41 -16.88 -6.73
CA GLN A 26 -16.57 -16.64 -5.56
C GLN A 26 -15.42 -17.66 -5.47
N ARG A 27 -15.67 -18.92 -5.76
CA ARG A 27 -14.67 -19.99 -5.74
C ARG A 27 -13.50 -19.73 -6.69
N ILE A 28 -13.78 -19.22 -7.89
CA ILE A 28 -12.76 -18.85 -8.88
C ILE A 28 -12.20 -17.44 -8.71
N GLY A 29 -12.57 -16.73 -7.61
CA GLY A 29 -12.03 -15.40 -7.31
C GLY A 29 -12.70 -14.23 -8.01
N GLU A 30 -13.78 -14.42 -8.76
CA GLU A 30 -14.52 -13.36 -9.45
C GLU A 30 -15.47 -12.63 -8.49
N TYR A 31 -14.88 -11.96 -7.49
CA TYR A 31 -15.57 -11.40 -6.34
C TYR A 31 -16.58 -10.30 -6.69
N TYR A 32 -16.28 -9.47 -7.69
CA TYR A 32 -17.20 -8.41 -8.13
C TYR A 32 -18.48 -8.99 -8.74
N GLU A 33 -18.35 -9.97 -9.62
CA GLU A 33 -19.52 -10.66 -10.19
C GLU A 33 -20.26 -11.47 -9.14
N ALA A 34 -19.55 -12.22 -8.28
CA ALA A 34 -20.14 -12.96 -7.18
C ALA A 34 -20.99 -12.06 -6.28
N ALA A 35 -20.47 -10.91 -5.86
CA ALA A 35 -21.19 -9.93 -5.03
C ALA A 35 -22.49 -9.45 -5.71
N ALA A 36 -22.43 -9.20 -7.02
CA ALA A 36 -23.59 -8.77 -7.80
C ALA A 36 -24.67 -9.87 -7.88
N ILE A 37 -24.27 -11.14 -8.04
CA ILE A 37 -25.20 -12.29 -8.07
C ILE A 37 -25.76 -12.53 -6.67
N TYR A 38 -24.94 -12.56 -5.61
CA TYR A 38 -25.40 -12.69 -4.22
C TYR A 38 -26.45 -11.61 -3.88
N ARG A 39 -26.23 -10.35 -4.28
CA ARG A 39 -27.19 -9.26 -4.08
C ARG A 39 -28.54 -9.57 -4.73
N LYS A 40 -28.56 -10.08 -5.97
CA LYS A 40 -29.79 -10.45 -6.68
C LYS A 40 -30.52 -11.60 -5.96
N VAL A 41 -29.76 -12.61 -5.51
CA VAL A 41 -30.32 -13.77 -4.77
C VAL A 41 -30.85 -13.32 -3.40
N TYR A 42 -30.09 -12.50 -2.66
CA TYR A 42 -30.51 -11.94 -1.38
C TYR A 42 -31.84 -11.19 -1.48
N THR A 43 -31.98 -10.34 -2.47
CA THR A 43 -33.20 -9.53 -2.68
C THR A 43 -34.43 -10.41 -2.96
N LYS A 44 -34.25 -11.55 -3.66
CA LYS A 44 -35.34 -12.50 -3.97
C LYS A 44 -35.64 -13.48 -2.84
N THR A 45 -34.73 -13.62 -1.87
CA THR A 45 -34.90 -14.57 -0.76
C THR A 45 -35.85 -14.00 0.30
N SER A 46 -36.90 -14.73 0.64
CA SER A 46 -37.88 -14.30 1.66
C SER A 46 -37.20 -14.01 3.01
N PRO A 47 -37.55 -12.91 3.71
CA PRO A 47 -37.07 -12.62 5.07
C PRO A 47 -37.34 -13.73 6.09
N LYS A 48 -38.32 -14.59 5.84
CA LYS A 48 -38.65 -15.75 6.71
C LYS A 48 -37.57 -16.86 6.63
N LYS A 49 -36.77 -16.91 5.59
CA LYS A 49 -35.64 -17.85 5.43
C LYS A 49 -34.38 -17.25 6.08
N ARG A 50 -34.37 -17.09 7.41
CA ARG A 50 -33.35 -16.36 8.17
C ARG A 50 -31.94 -16.89 7.90
N ASP A 51 -31.72 -18.20 8.08
CA ASP A 51 -30.41 -18.83 7.93
C ASP A 51 -29.84 -18.61 6.54
N LEU A 52 -30.67 -18.82 5.51
CA LEU A 52 -30.24 -18.60 4.12
C LEU A 52 -29.90 -17.12 3.85
N ARG A 53 -30.67 -16.19 4.41
CA ARG A 53 -30.36 -14.75 4.27
C ARG A 53 -29.08 -14.35 5.01
N GLY A 54 -28.85 -14.89 6.20
CA GLY A 54 -27.62 -14.71 6.96
C GLY A 54 -26.42 -15.19 6.16
N TYR A 55 -26.49 -16.40 5.64
CA TYR A 55 -25.44 -16.99 4.78
C TYR A 55 -25.13 -16.14 3.54
N ILE A 56 -26.17 -15.79 2.75
CA ILE A 56 -25.98 -14.99 1.53
C ILE A 56 -25.41 -13.61 1.87
N ALA A 57 -25.85 -12.98 2.96
CA ALA A 57 -25.35 -11.69 3.40
C ALA A 57 -23.86 -11.77 3.77
N TYR A 58 -23.46 -12.82 4.51
CA TYR A 58 -22.05 -13.03 4.86
C TYR A 58 -21.17 -13.25 3.64
N ARG A 59 -21.57 -14.14 2.70
CA ARG A 59 -20.80 -14.39 1.47
C ARG A 59 -20.69 -13.13 0.60
N MET A 60 -21.77 -12.36 0.50
CA MET A 60 -21.77 -11.07 -0.20
C MET A 60 -20.83 -10.05 0.47
N ALA A 61 -20.79 -10.05 1.81
CA ALA A 61 -19.89 -9.19 2.58
C ALA A 61 -18.42 -9.54 2.31
N GLU A 62 -18.06 -10.84 2.34
CA GLU A 62 -16.71 -11.31 2.03
C GLU A 62 -16.27 -10.89 0.61
N CYS A 63 -17.13 -11.05 -0.39
CA CYS A 63 -16.81 -10.59 -1.74
C CYS A 63 -16.57 -9.07 -1.79
N ASN A 64 -17.40 -8.26 -1.11
CA ASN A 64 -17.21 -6.81 -1.07
C ASN A 64 -15.96 -6.40 -0.28
N ARG A 65 -15.62 -7.12 0.80
CA ARG A 65 -14.37 -6.91 1.56
C ARG A 65 -13.15 -7.15 0.69
N LEU A 66 -13.13 -8.26 -0.05
CA LEU A 66 -12.00 -8.64 -0.91
C LEU A 66 -11.77 -7.70 -2.10
N ILE A 67 -12.81 -7.00 -2.56
CA ILE A 67 -12.69 -5.95 -3.58
C ILE A 67 -12.61 -4.53 -2.99
N ASN A 68 -12.33 -4.44 -1.71
CA ASN A 68 -12.14 -3.17 -0.98
C ASN A 68 -13.35 -2.24 -0.95
N ASN A 69 -14.58 -2.78 -1.11
CA ASN A 69 -15.80 -2.00 -0.98
C ASN A 69 -16.31 -2.01 0.46
N THR A 70 -15.62 -1.28 1.34
CA THR A 70 -15.84 -1.27 2.79
C THR A 70 -17.28 -0.95 3.17
N ALA A 71 -17.91 0.02 2.52
CA ALA A 71 -19.29 0.41 2.83
C ALA A 71 -20.30 -0.70 2.54
N LYS A 72 -20.18 -1.39 1.40
CA LYS A 72 -21.05 -2.52 1.05
C LYS A 72 -20.75 -3.74 1.92
N ALA A 73 -19.48 -4.01 2.23
CA ALA A 73 -19.09 -5.08 3.14
C ALA A 73 -19.71 -4.88 4.51
N THR A 74 -19.55 -3.69 5.12
CA THR A 74 -20.14 -3.34 6.42
C THR A 74 -21.65 -3.56 6.43
N SER A 75 -22.37 -3.04 5.43
CA SER A 75 -23.83 -3.21 5.33
C SER A 75 -24.24 -4.67 5.22
N ALA A 76 -23.47 -5.48 4.51
CA ALA A 76 -23.75 -6.89 4.32
C ALA A 76 -23.44 -7.72 5.58
N TYR A 77 -22.35 -7.42 6.31
CA TYR A 77 -22.08 -8.03 7.62
C TYR A 77 -23.15 -7.68 8.66
N MET A 78 -23.60 -6.42 8.70
CA MET A 78 -24.75 -6.03 9.56
C MET A 78 -26.00 -6.87 9.26
N ASN A 79 -26.26 -7.17 7.98
CA ASN A 79 -27.38 -8.04 7.62
C ASN A 79 -27.13 -9.49 8.02
N ALA A 80 -25.90 -10.02 7.89
CA ALA A 80 -25.56 -11.35 8.36
C ALA A 80 -25.79 -11.48 9.88
N ILE A 81 -25.32 -10.52 10.67
CA ILE A 81 -25.56 -10.46 12.13
C ILE A 81 -27.06 -10.38 12.44
N ARG A 82 -27.83 -9.53 11.75
CA ARG A 82 -29.29 -9.41 11.93
C ARG A 82 -30.05 -10.72 11.70
N TYR A 83 -29.53 -11.57 10.81
CA TYR A 83 -30.13 -12.87 10.49
C TYR A 83 -29.46 -14.03 11.24
N ASP A 84 -28.73 -13.72 12.33
CA ASP A 84 -28.12 -14.69 13.24
C ASP A 84 -27.18 -15.68 12.51
N TYR A 85 -26.29 -15.14 11.62
CA TYR A 85 -25.28 -15.98 10.96
C TYR A 85 -24.41 -16.67 12.03
N PRO A 86 -24.27 -18.00 11.98
CA PRO A 86 -23.76 -18.77 13.13
C PRO A 86 -22.26 -18.67 13.35
N ASP A 87 -21.48 -18.28 12.33
CA ASP A 87 -20.03 -18.20 12.43
C ASP A 87 -19.62 -16.87 13.06
N SER A 88 -18.96 -16.91 14.20
CA SER A 88 -18.51 -15.72 14.95
C SER A 88 -17.48 -14.87 14.19
N THR A 89 -16.83 -15.39 13.13
CA THR A 89 -15.93 -14.61 12.28
C THR A 89 -16.61 -13.39 11.66
N VAL A 90 -17.94 -13.36 11.58
CA VAL A 90 -18.71 -12.18 11.15
C VAL A 90 -18.39 -10.95 12.02
N TYR A 91 -18.19 -11.14 13.33
CA TYR A 91 -17.84 -10.06 14.25
C TYR A 91 -16.40 -9.60 14.09
N LEU A 92 -15.45 -10.52 13.90
CA LEU A 92 -14.06 -10.18 13.57
C LEU A 92 -14.01 -9.30 12.30
N ARG A 93 -14.68 -9.76 11.23
CA ARG A 93 -14.72 -9.01 9.95
C ARG A 93 -15.47 -7.68 10.08
N MET A 94 -16.54 -7.64 10.86
CA MET A 94 -17.25 -6.39 11.15
C MET A 94 -16.35 -5.40 11.91
N GLY A 95 -15.60 -5.87 12.91
CA GLY A 95 -14.60 -5.08 13.64
C GLY A 95 -13.59 -4.46 12.68
N GLN A 96 -13.01 -5.23 11.77
CA GLN A 96 -12.07 -4.76 10.75
C GLN A 96 -12.69 -3.67 9.84
N MET A 97 -13.92 -3.84 9.39
CA MET A 97 -14.61 -2.83 8.55
C MET A 97 -14.89 -1.54 9.32
N LEU A 98 -15.23 -1.64 10.59
CA LEU A 98 -15.47 -0.48 11.46
C LEU A 98 -14.18 0.27 11.77
N GLN A 99 -13.09 -0.44 12.05
CA GLN A 99 -11.75 0.12 12.23
C GLN A 99 -11.32 0.91 10.98
N LYS A 100 -11.50 0.32 9.80
CA LYS A 100 -11.20 0.93 8.48
C LYS A 100 -12.05 2.17 8.17
N THR A 101 -13.10 2.43 8.93
CA THR A 101 -13.92 3.64 8.83
C THR A 101 -13.74 4.58 10.04
N GLY A 102 -12.78 4.31 10.92
CA GLY A 102 -12.47 5.12 12.10
C GLY A 102 -13.51 5.01 13.23
N ARG A 103 -14.39 4.02 13.17
CA ARG A 103 -15.43 3.75 14.19
C ARG A 103 -14.85 2.84 15.29
N TYR A 104 -13.75 3.29 15.89
CA TYR A 104 -12.95 2.48 16.83
C TYR A 104 -13.72 1.90 18.02
N PRO A 105 -14.58 2.67 18.74
CA PRO A 105 -15.32 2.10 19.86
C PRO A 105 -16.28 0.98 19.45
N GLU A 106 -16.83 1.06 18.24
CA GLU A 106 -17.73 0.02 17.71
C GLU A 106 -16.93 -1.17 17.16
N ALA A 107 -15.74 -0.93 16.62
CA ALA A 107 -14.83 -1.99 16.21
C ALA A 107 -14.42 -2.84 17.41
N ILE A 108 -13.98 -2.22 18.51
CA ILE A 108 -13.59 -2.89 19.75
C ILE A 108 -14.75 -3.79 20.24
N LYS A 109 -15.99 -3.29 20.31
CA LYS A 109 -17.14 -4.11 20.72
C LYS A 109 -17.32 -5.36 19.86
N ASN A 110 -17.07 -5.29 18.56
CA ASN A 110 -17.19 -6.44 17.68
C ASN A 110 -16.03 -7.42 17.88
N TYR A 111 -14.83 -6.94 18.08
CA TYR A 111 -13.67 -7.77 18.42
C TYR A 111 -13.88 -8.48 19.77
N ASP A 112 -14.42 -7.79 20.80
CA ASP A 112 -14.74 -8.38 22.10
C ASP A 112 -15.74 -9.53 21.96
N ILE A 113 -16.83 -9.34 21.20
CA ILE A 113 -17.81 -10.41 20.94
C ILE A 113 -17.15 -11.62 20.25
N TYR A 114 -16.25 -11.36 19.29
CA TYR A 114 -15.52 -12.45 18.64
C TYR A 114 -14.62 -13.20 19.62
N MET A 115 -13.92 -12.47 20.50
CA MET A 115 -12.99 -13.03 21.48
C MET A 115 -13.68 -13.84 22.59
N GLU A 116 -15.00 -13.75 22.76
CA GLU A 116 -15.75 -14.70 23.63
C GLU A 116 -15.60 -16.15 23.15
N ASN A 117 -15.37 -16.35 21.82
CA ASN A 117 -15.19 -17.67 21.21
C ASN A 117 -13.72 -18.04 20.99
N ASP A 118 -12.85 -17.04 20.74
CA ASP A 118 -11.41 -17.22 20.48
C ASP A 118 -10.59 -16.12 21.18
N PRO A 119 -10.37 -16.23 22.50
CA PRO A 119 -9.68 -15.19 23.31
C PRO A 119 -8.23 -14.96 22.91
N SER A 120 -7.62 -15.91 22.21
CA SER A 120 -6.19 -15.84 21.82
C SER A 120 -5.97 -15.35 20.39
N ASN A 121 -7.02 -14.95 19.70
CA ASN A 121 -6.92 -14.54 18.29
C ASN A 121 -6.14 -13.23 18.14
N LEU A 122 -4.95 -13.33 17.55
CA LEU A 122 -4.06 -12.18 17.39
C LEU A 122 -4.63 -11.08 16.50
N LEU A 123 -5.46 -11.39 15.51
CA LEU A 123 -6.11 -10.37 14.69
C LEU A 123 -7.08 -9.51 15.50
N ALA A 124 -7.83 -10.12 16.40
CA ALA A 124 -8.75 -9.38 17.27
C ALA A 124 -7.97 -8.58 18.32
N ILE A 125 -6.96 -9.19 18.97
CA ILE A 125 -6.09 -8.52 19.95
C ILE A 125 -5.40 -7.31 19.34
N ASN A 126 -4.74 -7.48 18.19
CA ASN A 126 -4.05 -6.40 17.48
C ASN A 126 -5.02 -5.35 16.94
N GLY A 127 -6.22 -5.76 16.53
CA GLY A 127 -7.30 -4.86 16.10
C GLY A 127 -7.75 -3.94 17.24
N ILE A 128 -7.97 -4.48 18.46
CA ILE A 128 -8.31 -3.70 19.66
C ILE A 128 -7.17 -2.74 19.97
N GLN A 129 -5.93 -3.24 20.06
CA GLN A 129 -4.76 -2.42 20.34
C GLN A 129 -4.61 -1.28 19.33
N GLY A 130 -4.78 -1.55 18.04
CA GLY A 130 -4.76 -0.54 16.97
C GLY A 130 -5.85 0.52 17.16
N CYS A 131 -7.09 0.11 17.47
CA CYS A 131 -8.19 1.03 17.74
C CYS A 131 -7.92 1.94 18.95
N GLU A 132 -7.24 1.45 19.99
CA GLU A 132 -6.86 2.22 21.19
C GLU A 132 -5.74 3.21 20.91
N LEU A 133 -4.76 2.83 20.07
CA LEU A 133 -3.60 3.67 19.71
C LEU A 133 -3.92 4.73 18.65
N ALA A 134 -4.83 4.46 17.72
CA ALA A 134 -5.09 5.31 16.58
C ALA A 134 -5.47 6.77 16.94
N PRO A 135 -6.30 7.06 17.97
CA PRO A 135 -6.55 8.44 18.40
C PRO A 135 -5.29 9.18 18.85
N GLY A 136 -4.35 8.45 19.51
CA GLY A 136 -3.07 8.99 19.95
C GLY A 136 -2.18 9.37 18.77
N TRP A 137 -2.04 8.49 17.77
CA TRP A 137 -1.30 8.78 16.54
C TRP A 137 -1.89 9.95 15.76
N LYS A 138 -3.21 10.05 15.70
CA LYS A 138 -3.89 11.17 15.04
C LYS A 138 -3.68 12.50 15.77
N LYS A 139 -3.64 12.48 17.11
CA LYS A 139 -3.44 13.67 17.93
C LYS A 139 -1.98 14.15 17.89
N ASN A 140 -1.04 13.22 17.77
CA ASN A 140 0.39 13.48 17.74
C ASN A 140 0.99 12.98 16.41
N PRO A 141 0.68 13.64 15.28
CA PRO A 141 1.16 13.21 13.98
C PRO A 141 2.68 13.38 13.88
N THR A 142 3.29 12.55 13.07
CA THR A 142 4.69 12.74 12.66
C THR A 142 4.84 14.01 11.81
N ARG A 143 6.06 14.45 11.57
CA ARG A 143 6.34 15.67 10.80
C ARG A 143 6.25 15.51 9.27
N TYR A 144 5.83 14.36 8.78
CA TYR A 144 5.63 14.19 7.35
C TYR A 144 4.49 15.08 6.84
N GLU A 145 4.71 15.72 5.70
CA GLU A 145 3.65 16.34 4.91
C GLU A 145 3.19 15.35 3.85
N VAL A 146 1.89 15.14 3.74
CA VAL A 146 1.28 14.20 2.80
C VAL A 146 0.36 14.96 1.86
N ARG A 147 0.53 14.74 0.54
CA ARG A 147 -0.25 15.43 -0.49
C ARG A 147 -0.71 14.47 -1.56
N ARG A 148 -1.99 14.53 -1.94
CA ARG A 148 -2.51 13.75 -3.06
C ARG A 148 -1.91 14.27 -4.38
N MET A 149 -1.48 13.33 -5.22
CA MET A 149 -0.86 13.65 -6.52
C MET A 149 -1.90 13.70 -7.64
N ASP A 150 -2.72 14.75 -7.69
CA ASP A 150 -3.83 14.85 -8.66
C ASP A 150 -3.38 14.75 -10.11
N LYS A 151 -2.14 15.14 -10.42
CA LYS A 151 -1.57 14.98 -11.76
C LYS A 151 -1.34 13.53 -12.17
N PHE A 152 -1.10 12.64 -11.21
CA PHE A 152 -0.85 11.22 -11.46
C PHE A 152 -2.15 10.41 -11.43
N ASN A 153 -3.06 10.82 -10.55
CA ASN A 153 -4.29 10.13 -10.28
C ASN A 153 -5.37 10.40 -11.34
N SER A 154 -6.16 9.40 -11.61
CA SER A 154 -7.33 9.47 -12.50
C SER A 154 -8.64 9.30 -11.71
N ARG A 155 -9.70 8.96 -12.42
CA ARG A 155 -10.98 8.54 -11.80
C ARG A 155 -11.01 7.03 -11.51
N ARG A 156 -9.92 6.33 -11.74
CA ARG A 156 -9.72 4.89 -11.51
C ARG A 156 -8.70 4.68 -10.41
N GLY A 157 -8.31 3.42 -10.18
CA GLY A 157 -7.27 3.08 -9.22
C GLY A 157 -5.86 3.31 -9.79
N GLU A 158 -4.99 3.85 -8.96
CA GLU A 158 -3.54 3.96 -9.17
C GLU A 158 -2.83 3.44 -7.94
N PHE A 159 -1.85 2.53 -8.11
CA PHE A 159 -1.16 1.95 -6.96
C PHE A 159 0.28 1.51 -7.26
N SER A 160 1.00 1.20 -6.18
CA SER A 160 2.40 0.72 -6.17
C SER A 160 3.35 1.63 -6.95
N PRO A 161 3.48 2.90 -6.55
CA PRO A 161 4.49 3.78 -7.11
C PRO A 161 5.88 3.25 -6.80
N MET A 162 6.77 3.27 -7.78
CA MET A 162 8.17 2.91 -7.65
C MET A 162 9.04 3.96 -8.33
N LEU A 163 9.85 4.66 -7.53
CA LEU A 163 10.84 5.59 -8.02
C LEU A 163 12.01 4.86 -8.67
N ALA A 164 12.45 5.37 -9.81
CA ALA A 164 13.55 4.83 -10.61
C ALA A 164 14.38 5.95 -11.24
N GLY A 165 15.49 5.55 -11.91
CA GLY A 165 16.48 6.46 -12.48
C GLY A 165 17.49 6.93 -11.44
N ASP A 166 18.70 7.32 -11.90
CA ASP A 166 19.82 7.72 -11.04
C ASP A 166 19.51 8.94 -10.16
N LYS A 167 18.55 9.76 -10.60
CA LYS A 167 18.09 10.98 -9.90
C LYS A 167 16.72 10.81 -9.27
N TYR A 168 16.13 9.60 -9.31
CA TYR A 168 14.73 9.37 -8.88
C TYR A 168 13.73 10.27 -9.60
N ASP A 169 13.99 10.53 -10.88
CA ASP A 169 13.22 11.41 -11.78
C ASP A 169 12.20 10.65 -12.64
N GLN A 170 12.06 9.36 -12.41
CA GLN A 170 11.10 8.47 -13.04
C GLN A 170 10.22 7.81 -11.96
N LEU A 171 8.92 7.78 -12.18
CA LEU A 171 7.97 7.09 -11.30
C LEU A 171 7.15 6.12 -12.13
N TYR A 172 7.30 4.83 -11.83
CA TYR A 172 6.45 3.78 -12.39
C TYR A 172 5.32 3.47 -11.42
N PHE A 173 4.16 3.10 -11.92
CA PHE A 173 3.02 2.67 -11.09
C PHE A 173 2.00 1.89 -11.93
N ALA A 174 1.14 1.13 -11.27
CA ALA A 174 0.02 0.43 -11.90
C ALA A 174 -1.22 1.32 -11.93
N SER A 175 -2.01 1.23 -13.00
CA SER A 175 -3.29 1.94 -13.10
C SER A 175 -4.32 1.16 -13.90
N SER A 176 -5.57 1.18 -13.42
CA SER A 176 -6.73 0.64 -14.11
C SER A 176 -7.41 1.64 -15.05
N ARG A 177 -6.75 2.76 -15.38
CA ARG A 177 -7.25 3.69 -16.41
C ARG A 177 -7.19 3.03 -17.80
N SER A 178 -8.15 3.33 -18.65
CA SER A 178 -8.16 2.88 -20.04
C SER A 178 -8.54 4.02 -20.97
N LYS A 179 -7.95 4.03 -22.15
CA LYS A 179 -8.34 4.91 -23.25
C LYS A 179 -9.60 4.38 -23.97
N ASP A 180 -9.81 3.07 -23.90
CA ASP A 180 -10.99 2.40 -24.46
C ASP A 180 -12.18 2.59 -23.51
N LYS A 181 -13.24 3.23 -24.02
CA LYS A 181 -14.49 3.47 -23.28
C LYS A 181 -15.33 2.19 -23.11
N ASP A 182 -15.12 1.22 -23.98
CA ASP A 182 -15.84 -0.06 -24.01
C ASP A 182 -15.02 -1.19 -23.38
N ALA A 183 -13.89 -0.87 -22.73
CA ALA A 183 -13.06 -1.84 -22.05
C ALA A 183 -13.89 -2.64 -21.03
N LYS A 184 -13.79 -3.97 -21.11
CA LYS A 184 -14.47 -4.87 -20.17
C LYS A 184 -13.84 -4.71 -18.78
N VAL A 185 -14.70 -4.54 -17.79
CA VAL A 185 -14.25 -4.53 -16.39
C VAL A 185 -13.93 -5.95 -15.93
N SER A 186 -12.93 -6.07 -15.08
CA SER A 186 -12.54 -7.33 -14.46
C SER A 186 -13.69 -7.88 -13.61
N ALA A 187 -13.97 -9.16 -13.75
CA ALA A 187 -14.92 -9.88 -12.91
C ALA A 187 -14.47 -9.97 -11.43
N ILE A 188 -13.16 -9.77 -11.18
CA ILE A 188 -12.58 -9.76 -9.83
C ILE A 188 -12.88 -8.43 -9.13
N THR A 189 -12.47 -7.31 -9.75
CA THR A 189 -12.44 -5.99 -9.10
C THR A 189 -13.57 -5.06 -9.53
N GLY A 190 -14.17 -5.28 -10.71
CA GLY A 190 -15.10 -4.35 -11.34
C GLY A 190 -14.42 -3.10 -11.92
N GLN A 191 -13.09 -3.08 -11.99
CA GLN A 191 -12.29 -2.08 -12.68
C GLN A 191 -11.70 -2.68 -13.96
N ASN A 192 -11.08 -1.87 -14.82
CA ASN A 192 -10.30 -2.40 -15.93
C ASN A 192 -9.07 -3.13 -15.39
N ASN A 193 -8.45 -3.96 -16.21
CA ASN A 193 -7.15 -4.54 -15.90
C ASN A 193 -6.12 -3.43 -15.73
N ASN A 194 -5.11 -3.71 -14.89
CA ASN A 194 -4.08 -2.74 -14.56
C ASN A 194 -2.92 -2.85 -15.55
N ASN A 195 -2.47 -1.73 -16.04
CA ASN A 195 -1.25 -1.60 -16.84
C ASN A 195 -0.21 -0.78 -16.09
N LEU A 196 1.05 -0.95 -16.42
CA LEU A 196 2.15 -0.13 -15.92
C LEU A 196 2.21 1.20 -16.68
N PHE A 197 2.37 2.27 -15.93
CA PHE A 197 2.52 3.65 -16.39
C PHE A 197 3.84 4.23 -15.91
N LEU A 198 4.36 5.20 -16.66
CA LEU A 198 5.57 5.95 -16.36
C LEU A 198 5.26 7.44 -16.32
N VAL A 199 5.78 8.11 -15.31
CA VAL A 199 5.88 9.57 -15.23
C VAL A 199 7.35 9.94 -15.14
N LYS A 200 7.75 10.99 -15.86
CA LYS A 200 9.12 11.55 -15.80
C LYS A 200 9.07 12.99 -15.32
N GLN A 201 10.16 13.45 -14.74
CA GLN A 201 10.39 14.88 -14.52
C GLN A 201 10.95 15.53 -15.79
N ASP A 202 10.61 16.80 -15.99
CA ASP A 202 11.27 17.62 -16.99
C ASP A 202 12.61 18.18 -16.46
N GLU A 203 13.32 18.94 -17.28
CA GLU A 203 14.61 19.55 -16.93
C GLU A 203 14.54 20.49 -15.72
N LYS A 204 13.35 20.97 -15.36
CA LYS A 204 13.09 21.83 -14.20
C LYS A 204 12.66 21.06 -12.95
N GLY A 205 12.61 19.72 -13.03
CA GLY A 205 12.17 18.84 -11.94
C GLY A 205 10.64 18.76 -11.78
N ALA A 206 9.86 19.27 -12.73
CA ALA A 206 8.41 19.19 -12.68
C ALA A 206 7.93 17.86 -13.27
N TRP A 207 7.11 17.13 -12.54
CA TRP A 207 6.52 15.89 -13.01
C TRP A 207 5.61 16.10 -14.22
N LEU A 208 5.80 15.33 -15.27
CA LEU A 208 4.99 15.35 -16.49
C LEU A 208 3.67 14.56 -16.28
N ALA A 209 2.86 14.41 -17.32
CA ALA A 209 1.67 13.57 -17.28
C ALA A 209 2.05 12.09 -17.40
N PRO A 210 1.28 11.17 -16.78
CA PRO A 210 1.49 9.73 -16.91
C PRO A 210 1.33 9.26 -18.35
N VAL A 211 2.24 8.39 -18.76
CA VAL A 211 2.20 7.71 -20.06
C VAL A 211 2.17 6.20 -19.80
N GLU A 212 1.23 5.53 -20.44
CA GLU A 212 1.18 4.07 -20.46
C GLU A 212 2.42 3.51 -21.13
N LEU A 213 3.03 2.47 -20.56
CA LEU A 213 4.16 1.81 -21.21
C LEU A 213 3.65 1.11 -22.49
N GLU A 214 4.17 1.55 -23.62
CA GLU A 214 3.89 0.95 -24.94
C GLU A 214 4.87 -0.20 -25.24
N ASP A 215 5.40 -0.82 -24.19
CA ASP A 215 6.37 -1.89 -24.25
C ASP A 215 5.66 -3.25 -24.13
N GLU A 216 6.36 -4.34 -24.40
CA GLU A 216 5.81 -5.70 -24.35
C GLU A 216 5.50 -6.21 -22.93
N VAL A 217 5.65 -5.36 -21.91
CA VAL A 217 5.34 -5.69 -20.51
C VAL A 217 3.85 -5.60 -20.20
N ASN A 218 3.13 -4.64 -20.81
CA ASN A 218 1.68 -4.53 -20.67
C ASN A 218 0.99 -5.51 -21.62
N THR A 219 0.05 -6.27 -21.09
CA THR A 219 -0.69 -7.29 -21.84
C THR A 219 -2.21 -7.06 -21.70
N GLU A 220 -3.02 -8.04 -22.09
CA GLU A 220 -4.46 -8.02 -21.84
C GLU A 220 -4.85 -8.37 -20.39
N TYR A 221 -3.88 -8.68 -19.52
CA TYR A 221 -4.07 -9.08 -18.12
C TYR A 221 -3.67 -7.96 -17.16
N ASP A 222 -3.51 -8.30 -15.88
CA ASP A 222 -3.12 -7.34 -14.85
C ASP A 222 -1.60 -7.36 -14.64
N GLU A 223 -0.95 -6.21 -14.78
CA GLU A 223 0.44 -5.95 -14.42
C GLU A 223 0.50 -4.90 -13.31
N GLY A 224 1.42 -5.10 -12.34
CA GLY A 224 1.56 -4.16 -11.22
C GLY A 224 2.83 -4.35 -10.41
N THR A 225 2.98 -3.54 -9.38
CA THR A 225 4.04 -3.60 -8.37
C THR A 225 5.45 -3.74 -8.94
N PRO A 226 5.90 -2.81 -9.80
CA PRO A 226 7.24 -2.90 -10.40
C PRO A 226 8.34 -2.66 -9.35
N SER A 227 9.47 -3.36 -9.50
CA SER A 227 10.70 -3.17 -8.74
C SER A 227 11.90 -3.33 -9.65
N PHE A 228 12.95 -2.54 -9.48
CA PHE A 228 14.07 -2.46 -10.42
C PHE A 228 15.36 -2.93 -9.79
N SER A 229 16.16 -3.69 -10.57
CA SER A 229 17.53 -4.01 -10.20
C SER A 229 18.36 -2.74 -9.96
N PRO A 230 19.45 -2.80 -9.16
CA PRO A 230 20.28 -1.64 -8.86
C PRO A 230 20.84 -0.92 -10.09
N ASP A 231 21.10 -1.66 -11.17
CA ASP A 231 21.55 -1.12 -12.45
C ASP A 231 20.40 -0.59 -13.33
N GLY A 232 19.15 -0.73 -12.87
CA GLY A 232 17.95 -0.31 -13.56
C GLY A 232 17.62 -1.06 -14.85
N ASN A 233 18.28 -2.18 -15.15
CA ASN A 233 18.13 -2.91 -16.42
C ASN A 233 17.17 -4.11 -16.31
N THR A 234 16.83 -4.53 -15.11
CA THR A 234 15.86 -5.61 -14.85
C THR A 234 14.69 -5.06 -14.05
N MET A 235 13.49 -5.37 -14.49
CA MET A 235 12.25 -5.06 -13.78
C MET A 235 11.61 -6.38 -13.34
N TYR A 236 11.32 -6.48 -12.06
CA TYR A 236 10.46 -7.51 -11.45
C TYR A 236 9.08 -6.91 -11.27
N TYR A 237 8.03 -7.62 -11.62
CA TYR A 237 6.67 -7.12 -11.46
C TYR A 237 5.66 -8.25 -11.22
N THR A 238 4.51 -7.92 -10.66
CA THR A 238 3.42 -8.87 -10.49
C THR A 238 2.61 -8.96 -11.77
N TYR A 239 2.30 -10.18 -12.17
CA TYR A 239 1.47 -10.52 -13.30
C TYR A 239 0.34 -11.45 -12.86
N CYS A 240 -0.90 -11.17 -13.31
CA CYS A 240 -2.07 -11.99 -12.97
C CYS A 240 -2.83 -12.34 -14.25
N ALA A 241 -2.52 -13.52 -14.81
CA ALA A 241 -3.26 -14.04 -15.96
C ALA A 241 -4.70 -14.40 -15.59
N GLN A 242 -5.56 -14.46 -16.59
CA GLN A 242 -6.89 -15.06 -16.45
C GLN A 242 -6.78 -16.58 -16.61
N ASP A 243 -7.23 -17.33 -15.60
CA ASP A 243 -7.58 -18.73 -15.74
C ASP A 243 -9.12 -18.84 -15.72
N PRO A 244 -9.78 -19.27 -16.81
CA PRO A 244 -11.23 -19.41 -16.83
C PRO A 244 -11.75 -20.56 -15.97
N GLU A 245 -10.90 -21.53 -15.59
CA GLU A 245 -11.31 -22.76 -14.89
C GLU A 245 -10.80 -22.83 -13.44
N GLY A 246 -9.83 -21.98 -13.06
CA GLY A 246 -9.17 -21.98 -11.76
C GLY A 246 -9.20 -20.65 -11.02
N PRO A 247 -8.76 -20.64 -9.74
CA PRO A 247 -8.46 -19.40 -9.05
C PRO A 247 -7.27 -18.72 -9.74
N ARG A 248 -7.39 -17.41 -9.95
CA ARG A 248 -6.28 -16.62 -10.48
C ARG A 248 -5.19 -16.49 -9.45
N THR A 249 -3.98 -16.87 -9.80
CA THR A 249 -2.80 -16.71 -8.98
C THR A 249 -1.96 -15.55 -9.50
N ALA A 250 -1.39 -14.77 -8.58
CA ALA A 250 -0.38 -13.80 -8.92
C ALA A 250 0.97 -14.51 -9.12
N GLU A 251 1.73 -14.08 -10.12
CA GLU A 251 3.05 -14.58 -10.42
C GLU A 251 4.04 -13.41 -10.54
N ILE A 252 5.30 -13.63 -10.23
CA ILE A 252 6.35 -12.65 -10.47
C ILE A 252 6.92 -12.88 -11.87
N TYR A 253 6.98 -11.81 -12.65
CA TYR A 253 7.58 -11.77 -13.98
C TYR A 253 8.83 -10.90 -13.98
N ILE A 254 9.75 -11.20 -14.88
CA ILE A 254 11.03 -10.51 -15.07
C ILE A 254 11.04 -9.99 -16.50
N SER A 255 11.26 -8.70 -16.65
CA SER A 255 11.55 -8.05 -17.93
C SER A 255 12.92 -7.40 -17.88
N THR A 256 13.66 -7.50 -18.96
CA THR A 256 14.93 -6.79 -19.12
C THR A 256 14.79 -5.75 -20.22
N ARG A 257 15.51 -4.65 -20.10
CA ARG A 257 15.56 -3.64 -21.15
C ARG A 257 16.89 -3.65 -21.89
N SER A 258 16.80 -3.59 -23.21
CA SER A 258 17.89 -3.22 -24.08
C SER A 258 17.60 -1.82 -24.63
N SER A 259 18.48 -0.85 -24.35
CA SER A 259 18.24 0.58 -24.63
C SER A 259 17.11 1.19 -23.77
N ALA A 260 16.06 1.76 -24.37
CA ALA A 260 15.00 2.48 -23.66
C ALA A 260 13.72 1.68 -23.46
N LYS A 261 13.59 0.47 -24.03
CA LYS A 261 12.35 -0.32 -24.02
C LYS A 261 12.48 -1.58 -23.18
N TRP A 262 11.44 -1.89 -22.45
CA TRP A 262 11.27 -3.15 -21.72
C TRP A 262 10.85 -4.25 -22.68
N GLY A 263 11.52 -5.38 -22.61
CA GLY A 263 11.14 -6.58 -23.38
C GLY A 263 9.99 -7.34 -22.75
N LYS A 264 9.53 -8.38 -23.43
CA LYS A 264 8.49 -9.28 -22.94
C LYS A 264 8.91 -9.92 -21.62
N GLY A 265 8.01 -9.86 -20.64
CA GLY A 265 8.23 -10.50 -19.35
C GLY A 265 8.23 -12.02 -19.43
N THR A 266 9.05 -12.65 -18.60
CA THR A 266 9.11 -14.08 -18.40
C THR A 266 8.87 -14.43 -16.93
N ARG A 267 8.21 -15.54 -16.64
CA ARG A 267 7.90 -15.98 -15.29
C ARG A 267 9.19 -16.24 -14.49
N ALA A 268 9.27 -15.70 -13.29
CA ALA A 268 10.34 -16.01 -12.33
C ALA A 268 10.11 -17.40 -11.72
N THR A 269 11.08 -18.29 -11.84
CA THR A 269 10.96 -19.66 -11.31
C THR A 269 11.44 -19.73 -9.85
N ILE A 270 10.70 -19.11 -8.94
CA ILE A 270 10.97 -19.13 -7.50
C ILE A 270 10.38 -20.43 -6.88
N VAL A 271 9.18 -20.78 -7.29
CA VAL A 271 8.51 -22.05 -6.95
C VAL A 271 8.19 -22.84 -8.20
N LYS A 272 8.11 -24.16 -8.06
CA LYS A 272 7.87 -25.06 -9.20
C LYS A 272 6.40 -25.24 -9.51
N ASP A 273 5.53 -25.10 -8.51
CA ASP A 273 4.08 -25.21 -8.70
C ASP A 273 3.48 -23.94 -9.33
N SER A 274 2.25 -24.03 -9.77
CA SER A 274 1.49 -22.94 -10.38
C SER A 274 0.30 -22.48 -9.53
N VAL A 275 0.18 -22.99 -8.29
CA VAL A 275 -0.95 -22.66 -7.40
C VAL A 275 -0.57 -21.71 -6.28
N THR A 276 0.71 -21.67 -5.91
CA THR A 276 1.25 -20.73 -4.92
C THR A 276 1.29 -19.33 -5.51
N ALA A 277 0.59 -18.39 -4.91
CA ALA A 277 0.62 -16.99 -5.34
C ALA A 277 1.94 -16.33 -4.95
N LEU A 278 2.56 -15.62 -5.89
CA LEU A 278 3.77 -14.82 -5.68
C LEU A 278 3.53 -13.42 -6.26
N GLY A 279 3.71 -12.39 -5.47
CA GLY A 279 3.52 -11.01 -5.94
C GLY A 279 4.28 -9.98 -5.15
N HIS A 280 4.09 -8.72 -5.49
CA HIS A 280 4.69 -7.56 -4.84
C HIS A 280 6.22 -7.67 -4.67
N PRO A 281 6.98 -7.91 -5.75
CA PRO A 281 8.42 -8.05 -5.67
C PRO A 281 9.10 -6.77 -5.22
N SER A 282 10.17 -6.89 -4.42
CA SER A 282 11.07 -5.82 -4.04
C SER A 282 12.49 -6.34 -3.99
N ILE A 283 13.31 -5.94 -4.96
CA ILE A 283 14.73 -6.32 -4.99
C ILE A 283 15.52 -5.51 -3.96
N SER A 284 16.46 -6.16 -3.25
CA SER A 284 17.34 -5.47 -2.34
C SER A 284 18.30 -4.50 -3.10
N PRO A 285 18.73 -3.37 -2.49
CA PRO A 285 19.62 -2.41 -3.15
C PRO A 285 20.96 -2.97 -3.58
N ASP A 286 21.41 -4.10 -3.04
CA ASP A 286 22.61 -4.81 -3.47
C ASP A 286 22.34 -5.89 -4.53
N GLY A 287 21.07 -6.07 -4.93
CA GLY A 287 20.64 -7.03 -5.95
C GLY A 287 20.67 -8.50 -5.52
N LYS A 288 20.96 -8.79 -4.23
CA LYS A 288 21.18 -10.18 -3.79
C LYS A 288 19.94 -10.93 -3.39
N TYR A 289 18.90 -10.24 -2.95
CA TYR A 289 17.65 -10.84 -2.47
C TYR A 289 16.44 -10.20 -3.12
N LEU A 290 15.53 -11.00 -3.62
CA LEU A 290 14.20 -10.59 -4.00
C LEU A 290 13.27 -10.87 -2.82
N TYR A 291 12.65 -9.83 -2.27
CA TYR A 291 11.57 -9.93 -1.30
C TYR A 291 10.24 -9.94 -2.06
N PHE A 292 9.29 -10.71 -1.58
CA PHE A 292 7.98 -10.85 -2.23
C PHE A 292 6.94 -11.35 -1.25
N VAL A 293 5.70 -11.31 -1.68
CA VAL A 293 4.53 -11.75 -0.92
C VAL A 293 4.07 -13.10 -1.45
N SER A 294 3.68 -14.02 -0.55
CA SER A 294 3.16 -15.33 -0.90
C SER A 294 2.13 -15.81 0.12
N ASP A 295 1.19 -16.64 -0.34
CA ASP A 295 0.26 -17.44 0.47
C ASP A 295 0.73 -18.90 0.64
N ALA A 296 2.02 -19.13 0.51
CA ALA A 296 2.62 -20.45 0.59
C ALA A 296 2.31 -21.15 1.92
N VAL A 297 2.12 -22.45 1.87
CA VAL A 297 1.88 -23.28 3.04
C VAL A 297 3.05 -23.17 4.03
N GLY A 298 2.75 -23.02 5.31
CA GLY A 298 3.74 -22.83 6.38
C GLY A 298 4.03 -21.37 6.71
N GLY A 299 3.23 -20.45 6.16
CA GLY A 299 3.19 -19.05 6.60
C GLY A 299 2.50 -18.84 7.96
N PHE A 300 2.43 -17.60 8.42
CA PHE A 300 1.82 -17.21 9.69
C PHE A 300 0.35 -16.81 9.53
N GLY A 301 -0.05 -16.41 8.31
CA GLY A 301 -1.39 -15.89 8.11
C GLY A 301 -1.94 -16.00 6.69
N GLY A 302 -2.50 -14.91 6.21
CA GLY A 302 -3.07 -14.83 4.87
C GLY A 302 -1.98 -14.76 3.80
N LYS A 303 -1.33 -13.60 3.74
CA LYS A 303 -0.16 -13.37 2.86
C LYS A 303 1.01 -12.92 3.70
N ASP A 304 2.12 -13.62 3.54
CA ASP A 304 3.36 -13.38 4.27
C ASP A 304 4.43 -12.80 3.35
N ILE A 305 5.39 -12.07 3.93
CA ILE A 305 6.59 -11.63 3.24
C ILE A 305 7.66 -12.72 3.33
N PHE A 306 8.16 -13.11 2.17
CA PHE A 306 9.27 -14.02 1.96
C PHE A 306 10.42 -13.30 1.25
N ARG A 307 11.58 -13.93 1.23
CA ARG A 307 12.68 -13.55 0.35
C ARG A 307 13.32 -14.77 -0.29
N ALA A 308 13.97 -14.58 -1.43
CA ALA A 308 14.81 -15.58 -2.07
C ALA A 308 16.11 -14.95 -2.56
N ARG A 309 17.22 -15.69 -2.47
CA ARG A 309 18.50 -15.23 -3.00
C ARG A 309 18.45 -15.22 -4.53
N VAL A 310 18.90 -14.14 -5.13
CA VAL A 310 19.03 -14.01 -6.59
C VAL A 310 20.39 -14.52 -7.05
N ALA A 311 20.40 -15.38 -8.04
CA ALA A 311 21.62 -15.97 -8.62
C ALA A 311 21.53 -15.94 -10.16
N GLY A 312 21.80 -14.77 -10.75
CA GLY A 312 21.55 -14.53 -12.17
C GLY A 312 20.05 -14.54 -12.47
N ASN A 313 19.60 -15.49 -13.31
CA ASN A 313 18.19 -15.69 -13.63
C ASN A 313 17.49 -16.71 -12.71
N ASP A 314 18.24 -17.35 -11.81
CA ASP A 314 17.73 -18.35 -10.88
C ASP A 314 17.51 -17.78 -9.48
N PHE A 315 16.74 -18.51 -8.69
CA PHE A 315 16.42 -18.13 -7.30
C PHE A 315 16.76 -19.28 -6.36
N GLY A 316 17.28 -18.93 -5.19
CA GLY A 316 17.44 -19.86 -4.07
C GLY A 316 16.08 -20.23 -3.45
N PRO A 317 16.09 -21.08 -2.44
CA PRO A 317 14.87 -21.40 -1.68
C PRO A 317 14.24 -20.13 -1.10
N MET A 318 12.91 -20.09 -1.07
CA MET A 318 12.18 -19.04 -0.40
C MET A 318 12.28 -19.18 1.13
N GLU A 319 12.53 -18.06 1.79
CA GLU A 319 12.65 -17.94 3.25
C GLU A 319 11.56 -17.02 3.78
N ASN A 320 10.72 -17.50 4.71
CA ASN A 320 9.75 -16.65 5.42
C ASN A 320 10.50 -15.71 6.37
N LEU A 321 10.09 -14.43 6.47
CA LEU A 321 10.79 -13.46 7.32
C LEU A 321 10.52 -13.59 8.83
N GLY A 322 9.65 -14.53 9.23
CA GLY A 322 9.37 -14.82 10.63
C GLY A 322 8.25 -14.01 11.25
N GLU A 323 7.92 -14.37 12.50
CA GLU A 323 6.77 -13.85 13.25
C GLU A 323 6.87 -12.39 13.68
N GLU A 324 8.07 -11.81 13.68
CA GLU A 324 8.21 -10.38 13.94
C GLU A 324 7.68 -9.52 12.79
N ILE A 325 7.76 -10.04 11.55
CA ILE A 325 7.26 -9.37 10.35
C ILE A 325 5.87 -9.86 10.00
N ASN A 326 5.68 -11.19 9.95
CA ASN A 326 4.47 -11.83 9.46
C ASN A 326 3.50 -12.14 10.61
N THR A 327 2.22 -11.89 10.38
CA THR A 327 1.14 -12.04 11.36
C THR A 327 0.04 -12.97 10.81
N PRO A 328 -1.01 -13.29 11.59
CA PRO A 328 -2.18 -13.96 11.01
C PRO A 328 -2.97 -13.14 9.98
N GLY A 329 -2.58 -11.88 9.73
CA GLY A 329 -3.14 -11.02 8.69
C GLY A 329 -2.51 -11.20 7.32
N ASP A 330 -2.50 -10.11 6.57
CA ASP A 330 -1.79 -9.98 5.31
C ASP A 330 -0.65 -8.98 5.47
N GLU A 331 0.58 -9.37 5.15
CA GLU A 331 1.74 -8.49 5.00
C GLU A 331 2.05 -8.34 3.51
N MET A 332 2.03 -7.10 3.03
CA MET A 332 2.02 -6.82 1.58
C MET A 332 2.95 -5.65 1.24
N PHE A 333 3.29 -5.52 -0.05
CA PHE A 333 4.05 -4.41 -0.62
C PHE A 333 5.37 -4.14 0.11
N PRO A 334 6.26 -5.14 0.24
CA PRO A 334 7.58 -4.91 0.80
C PRO A 334 8.36 -3.89 -0.02
N TYR A 335 9.12 -3.02 0.65
CA TYR A 335 10.08 -2.10 0.06
C TYR A 335 11.37 -2.16 0.87
N VAL A 336 12.39 -2.76 0.28
CA VAL A 336 13.72 -2.88 0.91
C VAL A 336 14.48 -1.58 0.67
N ARG A 337 14.68 -0.77 1.72
CA ARG A 337 15.35 0.52 1.62
C ARG A 337 16.88 0.40 1.70
N ASP A 338 17.34 -0.48 2.56
CA ASP A 338 18.76 -0.80 2.75
C ASP A 338 18.92 -2.21 3.36
N SER A 339 20.15 -2.57 3.77
CA SER A 339 20.46 -3.91 4.27
C SER A 339 19.77 -4.28 5.59
N VAL A 340 19.23 -3.33 6.33
CA VAL A 340 18.63 -3.50 7.67
C VAL A 340 17.25 -2.88 7.80
N THR A 341 16.75 -2.21 6.76
CA THR A 341 15.48 -1.48 6.80
C THR A 341 14.52 -1.98 5.72
N LEU A 342 13.38 -2.47 6.16
CA LEU A 342 12.26 -2.91 5.34
C LEU A 342 11.02 -2.08 5.68
N TYR A 343 10.32 -1.61 4.66
CA TYR A 343 8.97 -1.07 4.80
C TYR A 343 7.97 -2.05 4.20
N PHE A 344 6.79 -2.14 4.79
CA PHE A 344 5.71 -3.01 4.29
C PHE A 344 4.35 -2.50 4.76
N ALA A 345 3.29 -3.00 4.18
CA ALA A 345 1.93 -2.76 4.61
C ALA A 345 1.35 -3.99 5.29
N SER A 346 0.62 -3.82 6.38
CA SER A 346 -0.03 -4.93 7.11
C SER A 346 -1.42 -4.54 7.62
N ASN A 347 -2.32 -5.51 7.64
CA ASN A 347 -3.61 -5.44 8.32
C ASN A 347 -3.68 -6.35 9.56
N GLY A 348 -2.58 -7.01 9.91
CA GLY A 348 -2.48 -7.92 11.04
C GLY A 348 -1.70 -7.35 12.23
N HIS A 349 -0.79 -6.40 12.02
CA HIS A 349 -0.17 -5.62 13.10
C HIS A 349 -1.13 -4.56 13.65
N PRO A 350 -0.91 -4.06 14.90
CA PRO A 350 -1.71 -2.95 15.44
C PRO A 350 -1.63 -1.71 14.56
N GLY A 351 -2.76 -1.34 13.94
CA GLY A 351 -2.84 -0.28 12.93
C GLY A 351 -4.00 0.69 13.15
N MET A 352 -4.04 1.74 12.33
CA MET A 352 -5.08 2.77 12.38
C MET A 352 -6.33 2.37 11.62
N GLY A 353 -6.19 1.45 10.65
CA GLY A 353 -7.27 1.21 9.69
C GLY A 353 -7.28 -0.14 9.01
N GLY A 354 -7.14 -0.09 7.69
CA GLY A 354 -7.01 -1.27 6.85
C GLY A 354 -5.58 -1.77 6.77
N LEU A 355 -4.95 -1.66 5.60
CA LEU A 355 -3.51 -1.79 5.49
C LEU A 355 -2.86 -0.52 6.05
N ASP A 356 -1.94 -0.68 6.97
CA ASP A 356 -1.09 0.40 7.49
C ASP A 356 0.35 0.16 7.08
N LEU A 357 1.12 1.23 6.85
CA LEU A 357 2.54 1.17 6.56
C LEU A 357 3.36 1.04 7.85
N PHE A 358 4.27 0.07 7.85
CA PHE A 358 5.20 -0.21 8.93
C PHE A 358 6.65 -0.09 8.44
N LYS A 359 7.53 0.23 9.36
CA LYS A 359 8.98 0.17 9.21
C LYS A 359 9.51 -0.94 10.10
N ALA A 360 10.24 -1.88 9.52
CA ALA A 360 11.01 -2.87 10.24
C ALA A 360 12.49 -2.52 10.16
N THR A 361 13.18 -2.57 11.28
CA THR A 361 14.63 -2.37 11.37
C THR A 361 15.27 -3.58 12.03
N GLN A 362 16.27 -4.15 11.36
CA GLN A 362 16.99 -5.31 11.88
C GLN A 362 18.15 -4.87 12.78
N ASP A 363 18.22 -5.43 13.98
CA ASP A 363 19.32 -5.15 14.91
C ASP A 363 20.58 -5.98 14.58
N SER A 364 21.65 -5.80 15.34
CA SER A 364 22.91 -6.51 15.15
C SER A 364 22.83 -8.03 15.39
N THR A 365 21.76 -8.52 16.00
CA THR A 365 21.49 -9.96 16.20
C THR A 365 20.66 -10.57 15.08
N GLY A 366 20.19 -9.73 14.14
CA GLY A 366 19.32 -10.14 13.07
C GLY A 366 17.82 -10.11 13.41
N LYS A 367 17.45 -9.64 14.60
CA LYS A 367 16.05 -9.54 15.03
C LYS A 367 15.39 -8.28 14.48
N TRP A 368 14.13 -8.42 14.00
CA TRP A 368 13.36 -7.30 13.51
C TRP A 368 12.62 -6.57 14.64
N LYS A 369 12.64 -5.24 14.56
CA LYS A 369 11.80 -4.34 15.34
C LYS A 369 10.84 -3.65 14.38
N VAL A 370 9.54 -3.82 14.59
CA VAL A 370 8.47 -3.27 13.72
C VAL A 370 7.82 -2.06 14.39
N GLU A 371 7.65 -0.99 13.65
CA GLU A 371 7.05 0.27 14.10
C GLU A 371 6.01 0.76 13.08
N ASN A 372 4.81 1.13 13.56
CA ASN A 372 3.79 1.78 12.74
C ASN A 372 4.24 3.20 12.39
N LEU A 373 4.11 3.63 11.12
CA LEU A 373 4.54 4.97 10.69
C LEU A 373 3.64 6.09 11.24
N GLY A 374 2.47 5.77 11.75
CA GLY A 374 1.51 6.72 12.32
C GLY A 374 0.98 7.75 11.33
N ALA A 375 0.16 8.68 11.83
CA ALA A 375 -0.33 9.78 11.01
C ALA A 375 0.80 10.81 10.72
N PRO A 376 0.79 11.48 9.57
CA PRO A 376 -0.22 11.45 8.52
C PRO A 376 0.04 10.39 7.42
N ILE A 377 1.13 9.61 7.52
CA ILE A 377 1.42 8.53 6.55
C ILE A 377 0.28 7.52 6.59
N ASN A 378 0.00 6.96 7.77
CA ASN A 378 -1.14 6.07 7.97
C ASN A 378 -2.43 6.85 8.30
N SER A 379 -3.54 6.26 7.92
CA SER A 379 -4.91 6.76 8.13
C SER A 379 -5.83 5.61 8.56
N MET A 380 -7.13 5.87 8.65
CA MET A 380 -8.10 4.79 8.85
C MET A 380 -8.35 3.93 7.60
N ALA A 381 -7.90 4.37 6.43
CA ALA A 381 -8.07 3.67 5.15
C ALA A 381 -6.98 2.61 4.93
N ASP A 382 -6.77 2.16 3.69
CA ASP A 382 -5.58 1.40 3.33
C ASP A 382 -4.46 2.35 2.94
N ASP A 383 -3.29 2.15 3.49
CA ASP A 383 -2.06 2.89 3.21
C ASP A 383 -0.93 1.90 2.93
N PHE A 384 -0.35 1.92 1.72
CA PHE A 384 0.55 0.87 1.26
C PHE A 384 1.48 1.31 0.12
N GLY A 385 2.41 0.46 -0.29
CA GLY A 385 3.21 0.63 -1.51
C GLY A 385 4.10 1.86 -1.46
N ILE A 386 4.89 2.02 -0.40
CA ILE A 386 5.80 3.16 -0.21
C ILE A 386 7.08 3.01 -1.04
N THR A 387 7.58 4.13 -1.55
CA THR A 387 8.88 4.25 -2.21
C THR A 387 9.56 5.56 -1.82
N PHE A 388 10.87 5.56 -1.74
CA PHE A 388 11.67 6.73 -1.33
C PHE A 388 12.60 7.20 -2.44
N ALA A 389 12.90 8.49 -2.47
CA ALA A 389 13.96 9.06 -3.30
C ALA A 389 15.33 8.80 -2.64
N GLY A 390 15.81 7.57 -2.78
CA GLY A 390 17.07 7.11 -2.20
C GLY A 390 17.09 7.23 -0.68
N LYS A 391 18.06 8.00 -0.15
CA LYS A 391 18.20 8.21 1.30
C LYS A 391 17.34 9.36 1.84
N GLU A 392 16.70 10.13 0.98
CA GLU A 392 15.85 11.25 1.40
C GLU A 392 14.58 10.79 2.08
N GLU A 393 14.05 11.59 2.99
CA GLU A 393 12.79 11.35 3.70
C GLU A 393 11.60 11.92 2.90
N ARG A 394 11.59 11.66 1.60
CA ARG A 394 10.51 11.99 0.66
C ARG A 394 10.28 10.88 -0.34
N GLY A 395 9.09 10.80 -0.85
CA GLY A 395 8.70 9.76 -1.82
C GLY A 395 7.22 9.72 -2.10
N PHE A 396 6.73 8.54 -2.43
CA PHE A 396 5.33 8.30 -2.75
C PHE A 396 4.82 7.04 -2.06
N PHE A 397 3.52 7.01 -1.83
CA PHE A 397 2.80 5.81 -1.37
C PHE A 397 1.37 5.83 -1.89
N CYS A 398 0.62 4.78 -1.64
CA CYS A 398 -0.77 4.66 -2.02
C CYS A 398 -1.70 4.72 -0.84
N SER A 399 -2.87 5.30 -1.07
CA SER A 399 -3.97 5.30 -0.11
C SER A 399 -5.31 5.43 -0.82
N ASN A 400 -6.33 4.76 -0.26
CA ASN A 400 -7.72 4.99 -0.67
C ASN A 400 -8.49 5.94 0.27
N ARG A 401 -7.76 6.67 1.12
CA ARG A 401 -8.34 7.73 1.95
C ARG A 401 -9.12 8.73 1.10
N ASN A 402 -10.30 9.12 1.58
CA ASN A 402 -11.18 10.09 0.91
C ASN A 402 -11.72 9.66 -0.46
N ASP A 403 -11.61 8.40 -0.88
CA ASP A 403 -12.34 7.89 -2.04
C ASP A 403 -13.52 7.00 -1.60
N ALA A 404 -14.74 7.47 -1.83
CA ALA A 404 -15.96 6.77 -1.43
C ALA A 404 -16.18 5.42 -2.16
N ARG A 405 -15.46 5.19 -3.26
CA ARG A 405 -15.52 3.92 -4.02
C ARG A 405 -14.50 2.90 -3.52
N GLY A 406 -13.52 3.36 -2.69
CA GLY A 406 -12.40 2.56 -2.22
C GLY A 406 -11.28 2.41 -3.26
N TYR A 407 -11.16 3.33 -4.23
CA TYR A 407 -10.09 3.31 -5.21
C TYR A 407 -8.81 3.90 -4.63
N ASP A 408 -7.70 3.29 -4.97
CA ASP A 408 -6.39 3.69 -4.50
C ASP A 408 -5.85 4.87 -5.32
N HIS A 409 -5.11 5.75 -4.66
CA HIS A 409 -4.52 6.93 -5.26
C HIS A 409 -3.10 7.13 -4.75
N ILE A 410 -2.25 7.73 -5.59
CA ILE A 410 -0.87 8.04 -5.24
C ILE A 410 -0.84 9.35 -4.46
N TYR A 411 -0.10 9.30 -3.33
CA TYR A 411 0.22 10.45 -2.48
C TYR A 411 1.73 10.63 -2.43
N SER A 412 2.19 11.86 -2.39
CA SER A 412 3.57 12.18 -2.02
C SER A 412 3.67 12.35 -0.53
N PHE A 413 4.84 12.07 0.01
CA PHE A 413 5.21 12.44 1.36
C PHE A 413 6.58 13.09 1.37
N GLU A 414 6.77 14.02 2.29
CA GLU A 414 8.04 14.68 2.54
C GLU A 414 8.15 15.02 4.02
N ARG A 415 9.32 14.79 4.60
CA ARG A 415 9.62 15.22 5.97
C ARG A 415 10.43 16.50 5.89
N PRO A 416 9.84 17.68 6.20
CA PRO A 416 10.55 18.93 6.13
C PRO A 416 11.77 18.94 7.03
N THR A 417 12.88 19.42 6.53
CA THR A 417 14.07 19.69 7.34
C THR A 417 13.77 20.85 8.27
N ILE A 418 13.96 20.67 9.57
CA ILE A 418 13.90 21.77 10.52
C ILE A 418 15.26 22.45 10.51
N THR A 419 15.28 23.63 9.96
CA THR A 419 16.42 24.53 10.06
C THR A 419 16.30 25.36 11.34
N ILE A 420 17.27 25.27 12.23
CA ILE A 420 17.37 26.08 13.42
C ILE A 420 18.34 27.21 13.13
N PHE A 421 17.96 28.43 13.51
CA PHE A 421 18.84 29.57 13.45
C PHE A 421 19.19 30.07 14.84
N ILE A 422 20.45 30.39 15.07
CA ILE A 422 20.87 31.24 16.18
C ILE A 422 21.15 32.61 15.60
N GLU A 423 20.52 33.60 16.19
CA GLU A 423 20.75 35.02 15.87
C GLU A 423 20.95 35.82 17.15
N GLY A 424 21.74 36.83 17.07
CA GLY A 424 22.06 37.70 18.21
C GLY A 424 22.77 38.98 17.78
N ILE A 425 23.13 39.76 18.76
CA ILE A 425 23.91 41.02 18.61
C ILE A 425 25.17 40.90 19.47
N VAL A 426 26.29 41.31 18.93
CA VAL A 426 27.54 41.47 19.68
C VAL A 426 27.73 42.91 20.00
N ASN A 427 27.68 43.24 21.32
CA ASN A 427 27.82 44.58 21.84
C ASN A 427 29.07 44.68 22.75
N ASP A 428 29.55 45.89 22.92
CA ASP A 428 30.50 46.22 24.01
C ASP A 428 29.81 46.31 25.39
N VAL A 429 30.55 46.72 26.38
CA VAL A 429 30.07 46.82 27.77
C VAL A 429 29.06 47.99 27.95
N ASP A 430 29.03 48.94 27.03
CA ASP A 430 28.16 50.08 27.03
C ASP A 430 26.95 49.89 26.08
N GLU A 431 26.71 48.64 25.64
CA GLU A 431 25.63 48.20 24.74
C GLU A 431 25.71 48.75 23.31
N TYR A 432 26.87 49.22 22.85
CA TYR A 432 27.08 49.63 21.47
C TYR A 432 27.46 48.42 20.58
N PRO A 433 26.89 48.28 19.36
CA PRO A 433 27.23 47.19 18.45
C PRO A 433 28.71 47.23 18.03
N ILE A 434 29.35 46.06 18.03
CA ILE A 434 30.72 45.90 17.60
C ILE A 434 30.74 45.40 16.14
N GLU A 435 31.10 46.29 15.19
CA GLU A 435 31.07 46.05 13.76
C GLU A 435 32.08 45.00 13.29
N ASP A 436 33.27 44.90 13.91
CA ASP A 436 34.37 43.99 13.50
C ASP A 436 34.43 42.69 14.33
N ALA A 437 33.39 42.39 15.07
CA ALA A 437 33.34 41.14 15.82
C ALA A 437 33.16 39.91 14.91
N THR A 438 33.60 38.78 15.40
CA THR A 438 33.43 37.50 14.77
C THR A 438 32.85 36.49 15.76
N VAL A 439 31.77 35.81 15.40
CA VAL A 439 31.18 34.73 16.17
C VAL A 439 31.71 33.41 15.61
N ARG A 440 32.42 32.64 16.42
CA ARG A 440 32.88 31.30 16.10
C ARG A 440 31.94 30.28 16.74
N ILE A 441 31.48 29.33 15.93
CA ILE A 441 30.60 28.24 16.38
C ILE A 441 31.29 26.92 16.07
N VAL A 442 31.38 26.06 17.10
CA VAL A 442 31.97 24.72 17.01
C VAL A 442 30.94 23.72 17.51
N GLY A 443 30.58 22.76 16.68
CA GLY A 443 29.62 21.71 16.98
C GLY A 443 30.27 20.35 17.17
N LYS A 444 29.62 19.47 17.93
CA LYS A 444 30.00 18.05 18.03
C LYS A 444 29.84 17.25 16.74
N ASP A 445 29.06 17.79 15.79
CA ASP A 445 28.87 17.31 14.43
C ASP A 445 30.05 17.58 13.50
N GLY A 446 31.07 18.29 13.99
CA GLY A 446 32.24 18.72 13.23
C GLY A 446 32.11 20.13 12.62
N LEU A 447 30.98 20.81 12.83
CA LEU A 447 30.81 22.20 12.41
C LEU A 447 31.88 23.08 13.08
N ASN A 448 32.57 23.92 12.30
CA ASN A 448 33.54 24.89 12.80
C ASN A 448 33.50 26.12 11.86
N VAL A 449 32.62 27.04 12.14
CA VAL A 449 32.40 28.21 11.32
C VAL A 449 32.74 29.49 12.05
N LYS A 450 33.21 30.49 11.30
CA LYS A 450 33.42 31.86 11.76
C LYS A 450 32.44 32.76 11.00
N VAL A 451 31.58 33.43 11.72
CA VAL A 451 30.55 34.30 11.17
C VAL A 451 30.91 35.75 11.50
N PRO A 452 31.21 36.57 10.49
CA PRO A 452 31.41 38.01 10.74
C PRO A 452 30.07 38.62 11.13
N VAL A 453 30.05 39.51 12.10
CA VAL A 453 28.89 40.29 12.43
C VAL A 453 28.66 41.41 11.40
N LYS A 454 27.43 41.79 11.22
CA LYS A 454 27.08 42.91 10.38
C LYS A 454 27.42 44.24 11.08
N LYS A 455 27.35 45.39 10.33
CA LYS A 455 27.61 46.74 10.87
C LYS A 455 26.74 47.12 12.08
N ASP A 456 25.58 46.51 12.21
CA ASP A 456 24.66 46.66 13.32
C ASP A 456 24.92 45.70 14.46
N GLY A 457 26.07 45.03 14.46
CA GLY A 457 26.43 44.01 15.45
C GLY A 457 25.68 42.69 15.32
N THR A 458 24.74 42.55 14.39
CA THR A 458 23.91 41.35 14.29
C THR A 458 24.64 40.21 13.57
N TYR A 459 24.34 38.96 13.99
CA TYR A 459 24.73 37.76 13.28
C TYR A 459 23.57 36.78 13.25
N ARG A 460 23.61 35.85 12.25
CA ARG A 460 22.67 34.75 12.13
C ARG A 460 23.38 33.55 11.53
N VAL A 461 23.19 32.37 12.12
CA VAL A 461 23.80 31.09 11.69
C VAL A 461 22.75 30.01 11.71
N GLU A 462 22.76 29.21 10.65
CA GLU A 462 22.01 27.99 10.55
C GLU A 462 22.73 26.85 11.27
N LEU A 463 22.00 26.07 12.08
CA LEU A 463 22.52 24.97 12.89
C LEU A 463 21.62 23.74 12.72
N GLU A 464 22.20 22.56 12.94
CA GLU A 464 21.46 21.32 13.02
C GLU A 464 20.81 21.14 14.40
N ARG A 465 19.69 20.46 14.41
CA ARG A 465 18.91 20.17 15.62
C ARG A 465 19.61 19.10 16.46
N ASP A 466 19.42 19.18 17.78
CA ASP A 466 19.85 18.19 18.76
C ASP A 466 21.38 17.99 18.82
N ILE A 467 22.15 18.99 18.36
CA ILE A 467 23.62 19.06 18.46
C ILE A 467 24.03 20.07 19.53
N HIS A 468 25.09 19.74 20.25
CA HIS A 468 25.71 20.66 21.20
C HIS A 468 26.71 21.56 20.49
N TYR A 469 26.52 22.87 20.61
CA TYR A 469 27.38 23.90 20.04
C TYR A 469 28.04 24.74 21.13
N VAL A 470 29.27 25.11 20.90
CA VAL A 470 29.99 26.13 21.66
C VAL A 470 30.13 27.37 20.82
N MET A 471 29.72 28.52 21.34
CA MET A 471 29.84 29.81 20.68
C MET A 471 30.81 30.71 21.39
N MET A 472 31.63 31.42 20.66
CA MET A 472 32.60 32.39 21.12
C MET A 472 32.51 33.65 20.25
N ALA A 473 32.27 34.80 20.85
CA ALA A 473 32.42 36.06 20.18
C ALA A 473 33.82 36.67 20.48
N SER A 474 34.44 37.24 19.46
CA SER A 474 35.72 37.95 19.59
C SER A 474 35.70 39.19 18.72
N ALA A 475 36.18 40.31 19.27
CA ALA A 475 36.45 41.55 18.56
C ALA A 475 37.97 41.82 18.59
N ARG A 476 38.46 42.60 17.64
CA ARG A 476 39.86 43.04 17.60
C ARG A 476 40.06 44.21 18.54
#